data_cf4cee7bf77f29694a69e522bb9333e6
#
_entry.id   cf4cee7bf77f29694a69e522bb9333e6
#
_cell.length_a   1.000
_cell.length_b   1.000
_cell.length_c   1.000
_cell.angle_alpha   90.00
_cell.angle_beta   90.00
_cell.angle_gamma   90.00
#
_symmetry.space_group_name_H-M   'P 1'
#
loop_
_entity.id
_entity.type
_entity.pdbx_description
1 polymer ?
#
loop_
_entity_poly.entity_id
_entity_poly.type
_entity_poly.pdbx_seq_one_letter_code
_entity_poly.pdbx_strand_id
1 'polypeptide(L)'
;EVDVFSITGLRSKIVKLFNRFSEVLSENQLDYVKEHFLVCYKKQELNRKYPNVPLLKGVLCSSCKSKMVHERKGFRCVRCGTKNSLGMYEAMHDYRLLYKDWITNSEFRDYVGVESMHTATKMLKRMNLKAVGEKRYRKYLIPKDIFDKANRIQNKTIRKKN
;
A
#
# COMPACT_ATOMS: atom_id res chain seq x y z
N GLU A 1 8.44 -21.90 13.80
CA GLU A 1 8.02 -21.47 12.44
C GLU A 1 7.26 -20.16 12.58
N VAL A 2 7.80 -19.05 12.05
CA VAL A 2 7.15 -17.73 12.15
C VAL A 2 6.27 -17.56 10.91
N ASP A 3 4.97 -17.58 11.14
CA ASP A 3 4.00 -17.34 10.08
C ASP A 3 4.05 -15.86 9.62
N VAL A 4 4.63 -15.61 8.46
CA VAL A 4 4.64 -14.27 7.85
C VAL A 4 3.36 -14.06 7.05
N PHE A 5 2.53 -13.11 7.47
CA PHE A 5 1.27 -12.77 6.81
C PHE A 5 1.33 -11.46 6.06
N SER A 6 0.72 -11.41 4.88
CA SER A 6 0.39 -10.11 4.28
C SER A 6 -0.75 -9.45 5.07
N ILE A 7 -0.74 -8.12 5.17
CA ILE A 7 -1.78 -7.34 5.88
C ILE A 7 -3.20 -7.67 5.35
N THR A 8 -3.32 -7.98 4.06
CA THR A 8 -4.60 -8.41 3.44
C THR A 8 -5.07 -9.79 3.91
N GLY A 9 -4.14 -10.70 4.27
CA GLY A 9 -4.47 -12.01 4.82
C GLY A 9 -4.77 -12.01 6.33
N LEU A 10 -4.29 -11.00 7.05
CA LEU A 10 -4.43 -10.90 8.50
C LEU A 10 -5.89 -10.86 8.94
N ARG A 11 -6.72 -10.03 8.30
CA ARG A 11 -8.15 -9.90 8.62
C ARG A 11 -8.90 -11.23 8.46
N SER A 12 -8.67 -11.96 7.38
CA SER A 12 -9.29 -13.25 7.14
C SER A 12 -8.87 -14.29 8.19
N LYS A 13 -7.60 -14.26 8.61
CA LYS A 13 -7.09 -15.16 9.64
C LYS A 13 -7.63 -14.82 11.04
N ILE A 14 -7.72 -13.53 11.37
CA ILE A 14 -8.34 -13.06 12.63
C ILE A 14 -9.78 -13.54 12.70
N VAL A 15 -10.59 -13.37 11.64
CA VAL A 15 -11.98 -13.86 11.62
C VAL A 15 -12.04 -15.39 11.81
N LYS A 16 -11.15 -16.15 11.17
CA LYS A 16 -11.07 -17.61 11.37
C LYS A 16 -10.69 -18.01 12.80
N LEU A 17 -9.80 -17.25 13.44
CA LEU A 17 -9.42 -17.46 14.83
C LEU A 17 -10.60 -17.16 15.75
N PHE A 18 -11.31 -16.05 15.57
CA PHE A 18 -12.51 -15.72 16.35
C PHE A 18 -13.60 -16.81 16.25
N ASN A 19 -13.80 -17.35 15.05
CA ASN A 19 -14.79 -18.43 14.84
C ASN A 19 -14.34 -19.80 15.42
N ARG A 20 -13.06 -19.95 15.71
CA ARG A 20 -12.49 -21.22 16.22
C ARG A 20 -12.39 -21.27 17.74
N PHE A 21 -12.26 -20.12 18.38
CA PHE A 21 -12.08 -20.02 19.83
C PHE A 21 -13.27 -19.30 20.44
N SER A 22 -13.84 -19.89 21.51
CA SER A 22 -14.83 -19.23 22.36
C SER A 22 -14.16 -18.06 23.12
N GLU A 23 -14.96 -17.13 23.60
CA GLU A 23 -14.50 -16.06 24.47
C GLU A 23 -13.84 -16.65 25.73
N VAL A 24 -12.55 -16.34 25.89
CA VAL A 24 -11.73 -16.87 27.01
C VAL A 24 -11.48 -15.79 28.07
N LEU A 25 -11.63 -14.51 27.71
CA LEU A 25 -11.36 -13.38 28.59
C LEU A 25 -12.65 -12.65 28.95
N SER A 26 -12.82 -12.35 30.22
CA SER A 26 -13.85 -11.38 30.67
C SER A 26 -13.51 -9.97 30.19
N GLU A 27 -14.50 -9.07 30.16
CA GLU A 27 -14.28 -7.65 29.75
C GLU A 27 -13.18 -6.98 30.56
N ASN A 28 -13.12 -7.19 31.87
CA ASN A 28 -12.08 -6.62 32.73
C ASN A 28 -10.69 -7.14 32.38
N GLN A 29 -10.57 -8.41 32.04
CA GLN A 29 -9.30 -8.99 31.58
C GLN A 29 -8.89 -8.47 30.22
N LEU A 30 -9.85 -8.24 29.31
CA LEU A 30 -9.61 -7.68 28.02
C LEU A 30 -9.11 -6.22 28.11
N ASP A 31 -9.70 -5.42 28.99
CA ASP A 31 -9.27 -4.02 29.20
C ASP A 31 -7.88 -3.96 29.84
N TYR A 32 -7.59 -4.82 30.79
CA TYR A 32 -6.24 -4.96 31.36
C TYR A 32 -5.21 -5.29 30.27
N VAL A 33 -5.51 -6.24 29.37
CA VAL A 33 -4.63 -6.61 28.25
C VAL A 33 -4.47 -5.44 27.28
N LYS A 34 -5.54 -4.70 26.94
CA LYS A 34 -5.47 -3.52 26.07
C LYS A 34 -4.56 -2.43 26.65
N GLU A 35 -4.76 -2.10 27.93
CA GLU A 35 -3.92 -1.08 28.61
C GLU A 35 -2.46 -1.50 28.63
N HIS A 36 -2.19 -2.76 28.94
CA HIS A 36 -0.82 -3.28 28.96
C HIS A 36 -0.16 -3.25 27.57
N PHE A 37 -0.90 -3.62 26.54
CA PHE A 37 -0.44 -3.50 25.15
C PHE A 37 -0.13 -2.05 24.77
N LEU A 38 -0.98 -1.11 25.16
CA LEU A 38 -0.79 0.31 24.85
C LEU A 38 0.45 0.88 25.57
N VAL A 39 0.66 0.51 26.81
CA VAL A 39 1.86 0.91 27.61
C VAL A 39 3.15 0.31 27.02
N CYS A 40 3.11 -0.93 26.60
CA CYS A 40 4.26 -1.62 26.00
C CYS A 40 4.49 -1.30 24.53
N TYR A 41 3.51 -0.72 23.84
CA TYR A 41 3.62 -0.36 22.44
C TYR A 41 4.57 0.81 22.23
N LYS A 42 5.80 0.51 21.85
CA LYS A 42 6.75 1.52 21.37
C LYS A 42 6.56 1.65 19.86
N LYS A 43 6.08 2.82 19.42
CA LYS A 43 6.01 3.16 18.01
C LYS A 43 7.41 3.06 17.41
N GLN A 44 7.67 2.01 16.62
CA GLN A 44 8.93 1.89 15.92
C GLN A 44 9.00 2.97 14.83
N GLU A 45 10.01 3.83 14.91
CA GLU A 45 10.36 4.68 13.78
C GLU A 45 10.87 3.80 12.64
N LEU A 46 10.35 4.08 11.44
CA LEU A 46 10.78 3.38 10.23
C LEU A 46 12.27 3.64 9.99
N ASN A 47 13.09 2.69 10.37
CA ASN A 47 14.51 2.71 10.00
C ASN A 47 14.62 2.27 8.53
N ARG A 48 14.75 3.26 7.64
CA ARG A 48 14.86 3.03 6.19
C ARG A 48 16.23 2.48 5.75
N LYS A 49 17.07 2.08 6.67
CA LYS A 49 18.32 1.38 6.37
C LYS A 49 18.04 -0.09 6.07
N TYR A 50 17.61 -0.34 4.85
CA TYR A 50 17.50 -1.72 4.38
C TYR A 50 18.87 -2.22 3.94
N PRO A 51 19.20 -3.51 4.19
CA PRO A 51 20.40 -4.10 3.65
C PRO A 51 20.39 -3.99 2.12
N ASN A 52 21.55 -4.00 1.47
CA ASN A 52 21.75 -3.92 0.01
C ASN A 52 21.13 -5.15 -0.71
N VAL A 53 19.82 -5.30 -0.58
CA VAL A 53 19.05 -6.31 -1.30
C VAL A 53 18.39 -5.64 -2.49
N PRO A 54 18.48 -6.20 -3.70
CA PRO A 54 17.80 -5.66 -4.87
C PRO A 54 16.27 -5.69 -4.64
N LEU A 55 15.69 -4.51 -4.45
CA LEU A 55 14.26 -4.37 -4.23
C LEU A 55 13.51 -4.48 -5.57
N LEU A 56 12.45 -5.26 -5.59
CA LEU A 56 11.56 -5.32 -6.76
C LEU A 56 10.78 -4.01 -6.87
N LYS A 57 11.03 -3.30 -7.96
CA LYS A 57 10.31 -2.07 -8.29
C LYS A 57 9.04 -2.37 -9.06
N GLY A 58 7.98 -1.62 -8.78
CA GLY A 58 6.74 -1.66 -9.55
C GLY A 58 5.54 -2.14 -8.78
N VAL A 59 4.43 -2.29 -9.49
CA VAL A 59 3.20 -2.85 -8.96
C VAL A 59 3.29 -4.36 -9.01
N LEU A 60 3.10 -5.02 -7.88
CA LEU A 60 3.12 -6.48 -7.77
C LEU A 60 1.70 -7.05 -7.76
N CYS A 61 1.53 -8.18 -8.40
CA CYS A 61 0.26 -8.89 -8.43
C CYS A 61 -0.06 -9.50 -7.05
N SER A 62 -1.25 -9.23 -6.53
CA SER A 62 -1.70 -9.81 -5.26
C SER A 62 -1.78 -11.33 -5.28
N SER A 63 -2.10 -11.91 -6.45
CA SER A 63 -2.32 -13.37 -6.62
C SER A 63 -1.02 -14.14 -6.82
N CYS A 64 -0.14 -13.70 -7.71
CA CYS A 64 1.05 -14.48 -8.09
C CYS A 64 2.39 -13.74 -7.86
N LYS A 65 2.36 -12.55 -7.26
CA LYS A 65 3.52 -11.70 -6.93
C LYS A 65 4.39 -11.28 -8.12
N SER A 66 3.98 -11.60 -9.34
CA SER A 66 4.67 -11.13 -10.55
C SER A 66 4.44 -9.64 -10.78
N LYS A 67 5.38 -8.98 -11.44
CA LYS A 67 5.26 -7.58 -11.82
C LYS A 67 4.08 -7.37 -12.75
N MET A 68 3.30 -6.34 -12.49
CA MET A 68 2.18 -5.93 -13.33
C MET A 68 2.59 -4.84 -14.32
N VAL A 69 1.92 -4.79 -15.46
CA VAL A 69 2.10 -3.74 -16.47
C VAL A 69 0.94 -2.76 -16.43
N HIS A 70 1.25 -1.47 -16.70
CA HIS A 70 0.22 -0.43 -16.78
C HIS A 70 -0.63 -0.60 -18.04
N GLU A 71 -1.95 -0.59 -17.88
CA GLU A 71 -2.95 -0.53 -18.94
C GLU A 71 -3.83 0.72 -18.78
N ARG A 72 -4.72 1.00 -19.76
CA ARG A 72 -5.55 2.22 -19.82
C ARG A 72 -6.26 2.59 -18.51
N LYS A 73 -6.70 1.61 -17.73
CA LYS A 73 -7.50 1.84 -16.50
C LYS A 73 -6.86 1.31 -15.21
N GLY A 74 -5.59 0.91 -15.23
CA GLY A 74 -4.92 0.35 -14.07
C GLY A 74 -3.72 -0.50 -14.44
N PHE A 75 -3.54 -1.61 -13.73
CA PHE A 75 -2.46 -2.55 -13.95
C PHE A 75 -3.01 -3.95 -14.22
N ARG A 76 -2.35 -4.69 -15.09
CA ARG A 76 -2.66 -6.08 -15.39
C ARG A 76 -1.43 -6.96 -15.19
N CYS A 77 -1.64 -8.09 -14.55
CA CYS A 77 -0.60 -9.10 -14.42
C CYS A 77 -0.47 -9.88 -15.75
N VAL A 78 0.74 -9.88 -16.30
CA VAL A 78 1.02 -10.63 -17.55
C VAL A 78 0.99 -12.13 -17.33
N ARG A 79 1.21 -12.62 -16.11
CA ARG A 79 1.27 -14.04 -15.78
C ARG A 79 -0.11 -14.66 -15.53
N CYS A 80 -0.96 -14.02 -14.73
CA CYS A 80 -2.26 -14.58 -14.32
C CYS A 80 -3.48 -13.75 -14.77
N GLY A 81 -3.27 -12.65 -15.49
CA GLY A 81 -4.35 -11.82 -16.02
C GLY A 81 -5.07 -10.93 -14.97
N THR A 82 -4.77 -11.07 -13.68
CA THR A 82 -5.39 -10.28 -12.61
C THR A 82 -5.24 -8.78 -12.88
N LYS A 83 -6.34 -8.04 -12.71
CA LYS A 83 -6.36 -6.57 -12.87
C LYS A 83 -6.37 -5.88 -11.51
N ASN A 84 -5.60 -4.78 -11.39
CA ASN A 84 -5.54 -3.95 -10.19
C ASN A 84 -5.67 -2.47 -10.57
N SER A 85 -6.79 -1.85 -10.27
CA SER A 85 -7.04 -0.42 -10.53
C SER A 85 -6.39 0.49 -9.49
N LEU A 86 -6.02 -0.05 -8.33
CA LEU A 86 -5.42 0.67 -7.20
C LEU A 86 -3.92 0.47 -7.07
N GLY A 87 -3.32 -0.35 -7.93
CA GLY A 87 -1.90 -0.73 -7.84
C GLY A 87 -0.93 0.44 -7.75
N MET A 88 -1.29 1.62 -8.31
CA MET A 88 -0.43 2.80 -8.16
C MET A 88 -0.41 3.35 -6.72
N TYR A 89 -1.50 3.20 -5.95
CA TYR A 89 -1.54 3.63 -4.56
C TYR A 89 -0.74 2.68 -3.67
N GLU A 90 -0.85 1.38 -3.93
CA GLU A 90 -0.06 0.33 -3.27
C GLU A 90 1.44 0.56 -3.53
N ALA A 91 1.81 0.77 -4.79
CA ALA A 91 3.19 1.06 -5.17
C ALA A 91 3.73 2.35 -4.52
N MET A 92 2.91 3.39 -4.36
CA MET A 92 3.31 4.62 -3.68
C MET A 92 3.46 4.41 -2.17
N HIS A 93 2.62 3.61 -1.55
CA HIS A 93 2.77 3.22 -0.16
C HIS A 93 4.10 2.51 0.06
N ASP A 94 4.41 1.51 -0.78
CA ASP A 94 5.66 0.75 -0.70
C ASP A 94 6.88 1.65 -0.98
N TYR A 95 6.81 2.52 -2.00
CA TYR A 95 7.87 3.50 -2.27
C TYR A 95 8.15 4.38 -1.05
N ARG A 96 7.09 4.87 -0.40
CA ARG A 96 7.22 5.70 0.80
C ARG A 96 7.92 4.97 1.94
N LEU A 97 7.58 3.69 2.15
CA LEU A 97 8.18 2.87 3.20
C LEU A 97 9.65 2.54 2.89
N LEU A 98 9.95 2.21 1.64
CA LEU A 98 11.26 1.69 1.22
C LEU A 98 12.27 2.79 0.91
N TYR A 99 11.84 3.95 0.41
CA TYR A 99 12.74 5.00 -0.06
C TYR A 99 12.57 6.32 0.70
N LYS A 100 11.50 7.08 0.42
CA LYS A 100 11.28 8.43 0.98
C LYS A 100 9.83 8.92 0.76
N ASP A 101 9.46 9.97 1.48
CA ASP A 101 8.10 10.54 1.43
C ASP A 101 7.82 11.40 0.19
N TRP A 102 8.84 11.79 -0.55
CA TRP A 102 8.71 12.62 -1.74
C TRP A 102 9.11 11.87 -3.00
N ILE A 103 8.37 12.09 -4.08
CA ILE A 103 8.65 11.47 -5.38
C ILE A 103 8.55 12.51 -6.51
N THR A 104 9.50 12.46 -7.44
CA THR A 104 9.45 13.21 -8.70
C THR A 104 8.74 12.40 -9.78
N ASN A 105 8.39 13.05 -10.90
CA ASN A 105 7.82 12.32 -12.04
C ASN A 105 8.79 11.27 -12.60
N SER A 106 10.09 11.57 -12.64
CA SER A 106 11.10 10.62 -13.13
C SER A 106 11.22 9.39 -12.24
N GLU A 107 11.31 9.60 -10.92
CA GLU A 107 11.37 8.50 -9.94
C GLU A 107 10.09 7.65 -9.96
N PHE A 108 8.92 8.30 -10.11
CA PHE A 108 7.65 7.60 -10.25
C PHE A 108 7.64 6.69 -11.48
N ARG A 109 8.10 7.20 -12.63
CA ARG A 109 8.18 6.40 -13.86
C ARG A 109 9.11 5.20 -13.72
N ASP A 110 10.30 5.43 -13.17
CA ASP A 110 11.28 4.38 -12.94
C ASP A 110 10.73 3.30 -11.98
N TYR A 111 10.10 3.73 -10.90
CA TYR A 111 9.59 2.81 -9.88
C TYR A 111 8.38 2.00 -10.39
N VAL A 112 7.39 2.66 -10.98
CA VAL A 112 6.13 2.03 -11.41
C VAL A 112 6.26 1.31 -12.76
N GLY A 113 7.29 1.64 -13.55
CA GLY A 113 7.49 1.09 -14.89
C GLY A 113 6.58 1.72 -15.94
N VAL A 114 6.42 3.07 -15.90
CA VAL A 114 5.65 3.84 -16.87
C VAL A 114 6.59 4.70 -17.69
N GLU A 115 6.75 4.42 -18.98
CA GLU A 115 7.68 5.16 -19.84
C GLU A 115 7.25 6.59 -20.10
N SER A 116 5.95 6.81 -20.39
CA SER A 116 5.42 8.10 -20.78
C SER A 116 5.35 9.10 -19.62
N MET A 117 6.07 10.21 -19.74
CA MET A 117 6.02 11.34 -18.80
C MET A 117 4.60 11.91 -18.66
N HIS A 118 3.83 11.94 -19.74
CA HIS A 118 2.47 12.44 -19.75
C HIS A 118 1.52 11.52 -18.98
N THR A 119 1.65 10.21 -19.18
CA THR A 119 0.89 9.20 -18.44
C THR A 119 1.21 9.27 -16.95
N ALA A 120 2.48 9.34 -16.58
CA ALA A 120 2.89 9.50 -15.18
C ALA A 120 2.33 10.78 -14.54
N THR A 121 2.37 11.90 -15.26
CA THR A 121 1.77 13.17 -14.79
C THR A 121 0.27 13.03 -14.54
N LYS A 122 -0.48 12.39 -15.45
CA LYS A 122 -1.91 12.12 -15.26
C LYS A 122 -2.17 11.23 -14.03
N MET A 123 -1.35 10.20 -13.82
CA MET A 123 -1.46 9.31 -12.67
C MET A 123 -1.21 10.06 -11.35
N LEU A 124 -0.14 10.85 -11.27
CA LEU A 124 0.20 11.67 -10.10
C LEU A 124 -0.89 12.71 -9.79
N LYS A 125 -1.46 13.36 -10.82
CA LYS A 125 -2.60 14.28 -10.65
C LYS A 125 -3.84 13.57 -10.11
N ARG A 126 -4.15 12.36 -10.58
CA ARG A 126 -5.30 11.56 -10.10
C ARG A 126 -5.19 11.18 -8.62
N MET A 127 -3.98 11.00 -8.11
CA MET A 127 -3.73 10.73 -6.69
C MET A 127 -3.94 11.96 -5.80
N ASN A 128 -4.07 13.15 -6.38
CA ASN A 128 -4.25 14.43 -5.67
C ASN A 128 -3.23 14.63 -4.54
N LEU A 129 -1.95 14.46 -4.87
CA LEU A 129 -0.84 14.63 -3.93
C LEU A 129 -0.45 16.09 -3.81
N LYS A 130 -0.02 16.50 -2.60
CA LYS A 130 0.57 17.83 -2.40
C LYS A 130 1.85 17.94 -3.23
N ALA A 131 1.90 18.92 -4.12
CA ALA A 131 3.07 19.18 -4.96
C ALA A 131 3.83 20.42 -4.50
N VAL A 132 5.15 20.36 -4.61
CA VAL A 132 6.07 21.48 -4.31
C VAL A 132 7.07 21.61 -5.46
N GLY A 133 7.42 22.84 -5.80
CA GLY A 133 8.32 23.16 -6.91
C GLY A 133 7.61 23.16 -8.27
N GLU A 134 8.35 23.60 -9.29
CA GLU A 134 7.82 23.79 -10.63
C GLU A 134 8.55 22.95 -11.67
N LYS A 135 7.85 22.70 -12.80
CA LYS A 135 8.40 22.02 -13.99
C LYS A 135 9.16 20.73 -13.60
N ARG A 136 10.43 20.61 -13.99
CA ARG A 136 11.28 19.42 -13.74
C ARG A 136 11.64 19.20 -12.26
N TYR A 137 11.56 20.23 -11.43
CA TYR A 137 11.87 20.15 -10.00
C TYR A 137 10.64 19.82 -9.14
N ARG A 138 9.47 19.64 -9.76
CA ARG A 138 8.24 19.32 -9.04
C ARG A 138 8.35 17.98 -8.33
N LYS A 139 8.11 18.02 -7.01
CA LYS A 139 8.04 16.84 -6.13
C LYS A 139 6.64 16.69 -5.58
N TYR A 140 6.22 15.47 -5.35
CA TYR A 140 4.92 15.13 -4.81
C TYR A 140 5.10 14.44 -3.46
N LEU A 141 4.40 14.94 -2.43
CA LEU A 141 4.40 14.33 -1.09
C LEU A 141 3.47 13.12 -1.09
N ILE A 142 4.00 11.98 -0.69
CA ILE A 142 3.23 10.75 -0.51
C ILE A 142 2.73 10.73 0.94
N PRO A 143 1.42 10.88 1.19
CA PRO A 143 0.89 10.94 2.54
C PRO A 143 0.94 9.56 3.22
N LYS A 144 0.95 9.56 4.56
CA LYS A 144 0.97 8.32 5.35
C LYS A 144 -0.25 7.44 5.11
N ASP A 145 -1.39 8.07 4.88
CA ASP A 145 -2.71 7.46 4.66
C ASP A 145 -3.03 7.16 3.19
N ILE A 146 -2.01 7.10 2.32
CA ILE A 146 -2.23 6.90 0.87
C ILE A 146 -2.97 5.59 0.57
N PHE A 147 -2.73 4.56 1.37
CA PHE A 147 -3.41 3.27 1.26
C PHE A 147 -4.89 3.38 1.66
N ASP A 148 -5.20 4.13 2.69
CA ASP A 148 -6.59 4.38 3.13
C ASP A 148 -7.37 5.18 2.09
N LYS A 149 -6.72 6.12 1.40
CA LYS A 149 -7.32 6.82 0.25
C LYS A 149 -7.72 5.85 -0.86
N ALA A 150 -6.88 4.86 -1.16
CA ALA A 150 -7.20 3.83 -2.14
C ALA A 150 -8.46 3.05 -1.76
N ASN A 151 -8.55 2.59 -0.52
CA ASN A 151 -9.69 1.85 0.00
C ASN A 151 -10.99 2.68 -0.05
N ARG A 152 -10.93 3.97 0.28
CA ARG A 152 -12.10 4.88 0.18
C ARG A 152 -12.58 5.04 -1.27
N ILE A 153 -11.67 5.09 -2.24
CA ILE A 153 -12.01 5.15 -3.67
C ILE A 153 -12.70 3.87 -4.12
N GLN A 154 -12.19 2.72 -3.70
CA GLN A 154 -12.76 1.41 -4.03
C GLN A 154 -14.19 1.27 -3.49
N ASN A 155 -14.41 1.62 -2.24
CA ASN A 155 -15.72 1.55 -1.59
C ASN A 155 -16.75 2.48 -2.26
N LYS A 156 -16.34 3.68 -2.70
CA LYS A 156 -17.21 4.59 -3.48
C LYS A 156 -17.59 4.03 -4.84
N THR A 157 -16.68 3.28 -5.47
CA THR A 157 -16.91 2.69 -6.80
C THR A 157 -17.89 1.51 -6.72
N ILE A 158 -17.80 0.71 -5.65
CA ILE A 158 -18.73 -0.40 -5.39
C ILE A 158 -20.15 0.13 -5.15
N ARG A 159 -20.29 1.17 -4.31
CA ARG A 159 -21.60 1.79 -4.00
C ARG A 159 -22.30 2.43 -5.20
N LYS A 160 -21.58 2.78 -6.25
CA LYS A 160 -22.18 3.35 -7.48
C LYS A 160 -22.59 2.29 -8.50
N LYS A 161 -22.26 1.03 -8.28
CA LYS A 161 -22.60 -0.08 -9.18
C LYS A 161 -23.81 -0.91 -8.68
N ASN A 162 -24.19 -0.68 -7.43
CA ASN A 162 -25.44 -1.17 -6.83
C ASN A 162 -26.49 -0.05 -6.81
#